data_ba71beed42da0141f33c61ccab3dc64f
#
_entry.id   ba71beed42da0141f33c61ccab3dc64f
#
_cell.length_a   1.000
_cell.length_b   1.000
_cell.length_c   1.000
_cell.angle_alpha   90.00
_cell.angle_beta   90.00
_cell.angle_gamma   90.00
#
_symmetry.space_group_name_H-M   'P 1'
#
loop_
_entity.id
_entity.type
_entity.pdbx_description
1 polymer ?
#
loop_
_entity_poly.entity_id
_entity_poly.type
_entity_poly.pdbx_seq_one_letter_code
_entity_poly.pdbx_strand_id
1 'polypeptide(L)'
;TLEVSKTIEEGLIGILVKDNLVYLQMKDVDTIQRFSTHHFLDTGSPHHVQFVEDLKTFNVKAEGEKIRYGAPYNQAGSNVNFVEKINQNTFAVRTYERGVEDETLSCGTGVTAVAIAAHKSNLTTTQQVQLKVKGGDLSVSFDENENIYTNIYLNGPAVQVFKSEFLCEH
;
A
#
# COMPACT_ATOMS: atom_id res chain seq x y z
N THR A 1 5.94 -10.07 23.92
CA THR A 1 5.65 -8.87 23.11
C THR A 1 6.94 -8.09 22.99
N LEU A 2 7.55 -8.02 21.80
CA LEU A 2 8.68 -7.15 21.53
C LEU A 2 8.12 -5.87 20.93
N GLU A 3 8.10 -4.77 21.70
CA GLU A 3 7.95 -3.44 21.15
C GLU A 3 9.30 -3.00 20.62
N VAL A 4 9.41 -2.83 19.33
CA VAL A 4 10.56 -2.16 18.72
C VAL A 4 10.10 -0.80 18.24
N SER A 5 10.24 0.22 19.10
CA SER A 5 10.09 1.60 18.68
C SER A 5 11.43 2.11 18.16
N LYS A 6 11.49 2.46 16.89
CA LYS A 6 12.63 3.19 16.31
C LYS A 6 12.18 4.61 16.04
N THR A 7 12.74 5.55 16.78
CA THR A 7 12.57 6.98 16.50
C THR A 7 13.41 7.33 15.28
N ILE A 8 12.76 7.61 14.14
CA ILE A 8 13.40 8.30 13.03
C ILE A 8 13.07 9.79 13.19
N GLU A 9 14.01 10.69 12.91
CA GLU A 9 13.92 12.13 13.21
C GLU A 9 12.71 12.87 12.60
N GLU A 10 11.85 12.22 11.81
CA GLU A 10 10.65 12.80 11.18
C GLU A 10 9.36 11.98 11.39
N GLY A 11 9.26 11.21 12.45
CA GLY A 11 8.03 10.50 12.79
C GLY A 11 8.26 9.21 13.57
N LEU A 12 7.46 9.00 14.60
CA LEU A 12 7.39 7.70 15.28
C LEU A 12 6.76 6.69 14.33
N ILE A 13 7.56 5.78 13.79
CA ILE A 13 7.04 4.56 13.16
C ILE A 13 6.92 3.52 14.27
N GLY A 14 5.70 3.29 14.76
CA GLY A 14 5.41 2.20 15.69
C GLY A 14 5.42 0.86 14.95
N ILE A 15 6.24 -0.08 15.40
CA ILE A 15 6.18 -1.47 14.96
C ILE A 15 5.78 -2.30 16.17
N LEU A 16 4.63 -2.96 16.09
CA LEU A 16 4.19 -3.94 17.08
C LEU A 16 4.23 -5.33 16.46
N VAL A 17 4.84 -6.28 17.13
CA VAL A 17 4.82 -7.70 16.72
C VAL A 17 3.99 -8.47 17.74
N LYS A 18 2.88 -9.05 17.27
CA LYS A 18 1.98 -9.86 18.09
C LYS A 18 1.50 -11.06 17.26
N ASP A 19 1.54 -12.25 17.87
CA ASP A 19 1.02 -13.49 17.25
C ASP A 19 1.60 -13.77 15.85
N ASN A 20 2.91 -13.49 15.64
CA ASN A 20 3.63 -13.58 14.36
C ASN A 20 3.13 -12.60 13.28
N LEU A 21 2.33 -11.61 13.64
CA LEU A 21 1.94 -10.50 12.78
C LEU A 21 2.73 -9.24 13.15
N VAL A 22 3.12 -8.50 12.15
CA VAL A 22 3.72 -7.17 12.28
C VAL A 22 2.64 -6.14 12.01
N TYR A 23 2.50 -5.18 12.89
CA TYR A 23 1.65 -4.01 12.78
C TYR A 23 2.55 -2.80 12.60
N LEU A 24 2.58 -2.27 11.40
CA LEU A 24 3.39 -1.11 11.04
C LEU A 24 2.49 0.12 11.00
N GLN A 25 2.78 1.10 11.85
CA GLN A 25 2.09 2.39 11.79
C GLN A 25 2.51 3.15 10.54
N MET A 26 1.53 3.57 9.78
CA MET A 26 1.72 4.33 8.54
C MET A 26 1.45 5.81 8.79
N LYS A 27 1.85 6.65 7.84
CA LYS A 27 1.57 8.10 7.83
C LYS A 27 0.06 8.34 7.73
N ASP A 28 -0.43 9.33 8.47
CA ASP A 28 -1.79 9.84 8.34
C ASP A 28 -2.04 10.42 6.93
N VAL A 29 -3.27 10.30 6.44
CA VAL A 29 -3.66 10.77 5.10
C VAL A 29 -4.86 11.70 5.21
N ASP A 30 -4.66 12.95 4.82
CA ASP A 30 -5.65 14.01 4.79
C ASP A 30 -6.04 14.46 3.37
N THR A 31 -5.20 14.13 2.39
CA THR A 31 -5.38 14.56 1.01
C THR A 31 -5.54 13.37 0.07
N ILE A 32 -6.72 13.24 -0.53
CA ILE A 32 -7.04 12.22 -1.50
C ILE A 32 -7.66 12.91 -2.72
N GLN A 33 -6.93 12.89 -3.83
CA GLN A 33 -7.43 13.42 -5.10
C GLN A 33 -8.25 12.32 -5.81
N ARG A 34 -9.50 12.65 -6.15
CA ARG A 34 -10.39 11.75 -6.87
C ARG A 34 -10.58 12.23 -8.30
N PHE A 35 -10.26 11.36 -9.25
CA PHE A 35 -10.48 11.54 -10.67
C PHE A 35 -11.60 10.60 -11.16
N SER A 36 -12.00 10.72 -12.40
CA SER A 36 -13.05 9.87 -12.97
C SER A 36 -12.66 8.39 -13.07
N THR A 37 -11.39 8.09 -13.21
CA THR A 37 -10.86 6.73 -13.43
C THR A 37 -10.00 6.20 -12.30
N HIS A 38 -9.50 7.07 -11.41
CA HIS A 38 -8.53 6.69 -10.39
C HIS A 38 -8.55 7.63 -9.19
N HIS A 39 -7.84 7.24 -8.15
CA HIS A 39 -7.49 8.09 -7.01
C HIS A 39 -5.98 8.31 -6.98
N PHE A 40 -5.57 9.44 -6.43
CA PHE A 40 -4.17 9.74 -6.16
C PHE A 40 -4.02 10.22 -4.74
N LEU A 41 -3.10 9.60 -3.99
CA LEU A 41 -2.80 9.93 -2.60
C LEU A 41 -1.36 9.54 -2.24
N ASP A 42 -0.85 10.14 -1.16
CA ASP A 42 0.48 9.88 -0.61
C ASP A 42 0.37 9.20 0.77
N THR A 43 0.87 7.98 0.87
CA THR A 43 0.92 7.19 2.11
C THR A 43 2.35 6.97 2.60
N GLY A 44 3.27 7.87 2.25
CA GLY A 44 4.72 7.78 2.41
C GLY A 44 5.44 7.71 1.07
N SER A 45 4.70 7.46 0.00
CA SER A 45 5.07 7.64 -1.40
C SER A 45 3.82 7.88 -2.24
N PRO A 46 3.93 8.49 -3.44
CA PRO A 46 2.79 8.77 -4.29
C PRO A 46 2.21 7.50 -4.91
N HIS A 47 0.89 7.36 -4.86
CA HIS A 47 0.15 6.22 -5.38
C HIS A 47 -1.01 6.62 -6.28
N HIS A 48 -1.00 6.08 -7.51
CA HIS A 48 -2.16 5.99 -8.38
C HIS A 48 -2.91 4.70 -8.04
N VAL A 49 -4.20 4.80 -7.78
CA VAL A 49 -5.07 3.66 -7.45
C VAL A 49 -6.21 3.61 -8.45
N GLN A 50 -6.25 2.57 -9.27
CA GLN A 50 -7.26 2.37 -10.30
C GLN A 50 -7.99 1.05 -10.09
N PHE A 51 -9.33 1.11 -9.96
CA PHE A 51 -10.16 -0.08 -9.90
C PHE A 51 -10.39 -0.61 -11.32
N VAL A 52 -10.18 -1.91 -11.50
CA VAL A 52 -10.27 -2.60 -12.79
C VAL A 52 -11.10 -3.88 -12.65
N GLU A 53 -11.55 -4.40 -13.78
CA GLU A 53 -12.10 -5.75 -13.90
C GLU A 53 -11.03 -6.72 -14.39
N ASP A 54 -11.19 -8.01 -14.11
CA ASP A 54 -10.30 -9.10 -14.58
C ASP A 54 -8.81 -8.87 -14.25
N LEU A 55 -8.51 -8.44 -13.01
CA LEU A 55 -7.14 -8.14 -12.57
C LEU A 55 -6.17 -9.32 -12.82
N LYS A 56 -6.67 -10.56 -12.80
CA LYS A 56 -5.84 -11.76 -13.03
C LYS A 56 -5.15 -11.74 -14.39
N THR A 57 -5.84 -11.28 -15.43
CA THR A 57 -5.33 -11.23 -16.82
C THR A 57 -4.80 -9.86 -17.21
N PHE A 58 -4.91 -8.87 -16.31
CA PHE A 58 -4.53 -7.49 -16.57
C PHE A 58 -3.02 -7.34 -16.79
N ASN A 59 -2.63 -6.58 -17.82
CA ASN A 59 -1.23 -6.34 -18.15
C ASN A 59 -0.66 -5.20 -17.30
N VAL A 60 -0.35 -5.52 -16.02
CA VAL A 60 0.14 -4.56 -15.02
C VAL A 60 1.41 -3.86 -15.49
N LYS A 61 2.34 -4.57 -16.14
CA LYS A 61 3.60 -4.00 -16.58
C LYS A 61 3.38 -2.91 -17.64
N ALA A 62 2.68 -3.22 -18.72
CA ALA A 62 2.47 -2.29 -19.82
C ALA A 62 1.62 -1.08 -19.40
N GLU A 63 0.51 -1.30 -18.70
CA GLU A 63 -0.37 -0.22 -18.27
C GLU A 63 0.26 0.60 -17.12
N GLY A 64 0.98 -0.08 -16.21
CA GLY A 64 1.71 0.58 -15.12
C GLY A 64 2.81 1.50 -15.64
N GLU A 65 3.64 1.02 -16.57
CA GLU A 65 4.69 1.81 -17.22
C GLU A 65 4.13 3.04 -17.92
N LYS A 66 3.06 2.86 -18.70
CA LYS A 66 2.39 3.96 -19.41
C LYS A 66 1.89 5.06 -18.45
N ILE A 67 1.26 4.67 -17.33
CA ILE A 67 0.76 5.61 -16.32
C ILE A 67 1.93 6.25 -15.57
N ARG A 68 2.92 5.45 -15.15
CA ARG A 68 4.10 5.87 -14.40
C ARG A 68 4.87 7.00 -15.08
N TYR A 69 5.05 6.91 -16.39
CA TYR A 69 5.80 7.88 -17.19
C TYR A 69 4.91 8.92 -17.90
N GLY A 70 3.61 8.68 -17.94
CA GLY A 70 2.64 9.56 -18.59
C GLY A 70 2.24 10.77 -17.75
N ALA A 71 1.49 11.69 -18.39
CA ALA A 71 0.83 12.78 -17.67
C ALA A 71 -0.24 12.21 -16.70
N PRO A 72 -0.44 12.78 -15.51
CA PRO A 72 0.18 14.02 -15.01
C PRO A 72 1.53 13.81 -14.30
N TYR A 73 1.98 12.57 -14.12
CA TYR A 73 3.11 12.22 -13.26
C TYR A 73 4.47 12.51 -13.90
N ASN A 74 4.62 12.25 -15.19
CA ASN A 74 5.82 12.52 -15.98
C ASN A 74 7.10 11.99 -15.29
N GLN A 75 8.12 12.84 -15.15
CA GLN A 75 9.40 12.46 -14.56
C GLN A 75 9.31 12.12 -13.07
N ALA A 76 8.46 12.81 -12.30
CA ALA A 76 8.27 12.52 -10.86
C ALA A 76 7.71 11.11 -10.65
N GLY A 77 6.76 10.71 -11.49
CA GLY A 77 6.14 9.40 -11.49
C GLY A 77 5.33 9.08 -10.24
N SER A 78 4.66 7.94 -10.31
CA SER A 78 3.87 7.39 -9.19
C SER A 78 3.98 5.87 -9.20
N ASN A 79 3.81 5.24 -8.04
CA ASN A 79 3.46 3.83 -7.98
C ASN A 79 2.04 3.66 -8.54
N VAL A 80 1.79 2.59 -9.28
CA VAL A 80 0.49 2.35 -9.91
C VAL A 80 -0.11 1.05 -9.37
N ASN A 81 -1.26 1.16 -8.72
CA ASN A 81 -1.96 0.05 -8.11
C ASN A 81 -3.23 -0.24 -8.90
N PHE A 82 -3.33 -1.43 -9.47
CA PHE A 82 -4.55 -1.95 -10.09
C PHE A 82 -5.27 -2.83 -9.10
N VAL A 83 -6.57 -2.62 -8.97
CA VAL A 83 -7.36 -3.16 -7.86
C VAL A 83 -8.64 -3.80 -8.38
N GLU A 84 -8.93 -5.01 -7.95
CA GLU A 84 -10.20 -5.69 -8.17
C GLU A 84 -10.89 -5.97 -6.85
N LYS A 85 -12.18 -5.63 -6.76
CA LYS A 85 -12.99 -5.93 -5.59
C LYS A 85 -13.40 -7.40 -5.58
N ILE A 86 -12.97 -8.16 -4.58
CA ILE A 86 -13.36 -9.57 -4.39
C ILE A 86 -14.69 -9.68 -3.65
N ASN A 87 -14.81 -8.93 -2.55
CA ASN A 87 -16.05 -8.86 -1.75
C ASN A 87 -16.12 -7.51 -1.02
N GLN A 88 -17.04 -7.37 -0.06
CA GLN A 88 -17.26 -6.10 0.63
C GLN A 88 -16.02 -5.57 1.36
N ASN A 89 -15.16 -6.44 1.87
CA ASN A 89 -14.02 -6.07 2.72
C ASN A 89 -12.66 -6.52 2.17
N THR A 90 -12.64 -7.15 0.98
CA THR A 90 -11.43 -7.75 0.42
C THR A 90 -11.20 -7.29 -1.01
N PHE A 91 -9.97 -6.88 -1.31
CA PHE A 91 -9.54 -6.41 -2.63
C PHE A 91 -8.27 -7.14 -3.05
N ALA A 92 -8.21 -7.55 -4.32
CA ALA A 92 -6.97 -7.99 -4.95
C ALA A 92 -6.19 -6.78 -5.45
N VAL A 93 -4.88 -6.78 -5.29
CA VAL A 93 -4.01 -5.67 -5.67
C VAL A 93 -2.79 -6.18 -6.42
N ARG A 94 -2.48 -5.53 -7.54
CA ARG A 94 -1.24 -5.73 -8.29
C ARG A 94 -0.61 -4.36 -8.54
N THR A 95 0.69 -4.23 -8.22
CA THR A 95 1.38 -2.93 -8.21
C THR A 95 2.56 -2.91 -9.18
N TYR A 96 2.59 -1.92 -10.07
CA TYR A 96 3.79 -1.48 -10.77
C TYR A 96 4.50 -0.46 -9.89
N GLU A 97 5.71 -0.74 -9.47
CA GLU A 97 6.40 0.04 -8.45
C GLU A 97 7.43 1.00 -9.06
N ARG A 98 7.29 2.29 -8.74
CA ARG A 98 8.23 3.33 -9.12
C ARG A 98 9.59 3.10 -8.44
N GLY A 99 10.66 3.06 -9.24
CA GLY A 99 12.02 2.78 -8.77
C GLY A 99 12.43 1.32 -8.96
N VAL A 100 11.48 0.39 -8.99
CA VAL A 100 11.69 -1.00 -9.46
C VAL A 100 11.41 -1.09 -10.96
N GLU A 101 10.43 -0.32 -11.43
CA GLU A 101 9.98 -0.22 -12.83
C GLU A 101 9.49 -1.57 -13.39
N ASP A 102 8.84 -2.32 -12.51
CA ASP A 102 8.17 -3.59 -12.84
C ASP A 102 7.08 -3.90 -11.80
N GLU A 103 6.31 -4.96 -12.05
CA GLU A 103 5.35 -5.48 -11.10
C GLU A 103 6.06 -6.16 -9.92
N THR A 104 5.71 -5.76 -8.69
CA THR A 104 6.28 -6.33 -7.46
C THR A 104 5.34 -7.32 -6.78
N LEU A 105 5.89 -8.11 -5.85
CA LEU A 105 5.11 -9.06 -5.07
C LEU A 105 4.17 -8.38 -4.06
N SER A 106 4.60 -7.23 -3.53
CA SER A 106 3.86 -6.45 -2.54
C SER A 106 4.47 -5.06 -2.41
N CYS A 107 3.62 -4.04 -2.22
CA CYS A 107 4.00 -2.68 -1.89
C CYS A 107 3.19 -2.23 -0.67
N GLY A 108 3.84 -2.07 0.48
CA GLY A 108 3.17 -1.76 1.75
C GLY A 108 2.42 -0.41 1.72
N THR A 109 3.07 0.64 1.22
CA THR A 109 2.42 1.95 1.03
C THR A 109 1.30 1.87 -0.02
N GLY A 110 1.46 1.02 -1.05
CA GLY A 110 0.46 0.80 -2.09
C GLY A 110 -0.83 0.17 -1.58
N VAL A 111 -0.74 -0.91 -0.79
CA VAL A 111 -1.94 -1.54 -0.22
C VAL A 111 -2.63 -0.63 0.79
N THR A 112 -1.87 0.21 1.51
CA THR A 112 -2.42 1.25 2.37
C THR A 112 -3.23 2.27 1.57
N ALA A 113 -2.68 2.75 0.46
CA ALA A 113 -3.37 3.66 -0.45
C ALA A 113 -4.64 3.03 -1.04
N VAL A 114 -4.60 1.74 -1.39
CA VAL A 114 -5.77 1.00 -1.91
C VAL A 114 -6.88 0.90 -0.86
N ALA A 115 -6.56 0.56 0.40
CA ALA A 115 -7.56 0.46 1.46
C ALA A 115 -8.29 1.80 1.69
N ILE A 116 -7.54 2.89 1.74
CA ILE A 116 -8.09 4.24 1.88
C ILE A 116 -8.94 4.64 0.67
N ALA A 117 -8.44 4.41 -0.56
CA ALA A 117 -9.18 4.72 -1.78
C ALA A 117 -10.49 3.91 -1.90
N ALA A 118 -10.49 2.63 -1.51
CA ALA A 118 -11.68 1.79 -1.50
C ALA A 118 -12.73 2.30 -0.51
N HIS A 119 -12.32 2.69 0.69
CA HIS A 119 -13.21 3.29 1.69
C HIS A 119 -13.77 4.64 1.19
N LYS A 120 -12.90 5.51 0.70
CA LYS A 120 -13.26 6.84 0.14
C LYS A 120 -14.25 6.74 -1.02
N SER A 121 -14.21 5.63 -1.78
CA SER A 121 -15.11 5.37 -2.91
C SER A 121 -16.43 4.71 -2.49
N ASN A 122 -16.65 4.46 -1.21
CA ASN A 122 -17.77 3.67 -0.68
C ASN A 122 -17.83 2.23 -1.26
N LEU A 123 -16.71 1.69 -1.70
CA LEU A 123 -16.61 0.29 -2.12
C LEU A 123 -16.55 -0.65 -0.93
N THR A 124 -16.16 -0.13 0.22
CA THR A 124 -16.26 -0.75 1.54
C THR A 124 -16.66 0.30 2.59
N THR A 125 -17.30 -0.15 3.65
CA THR A 125 -17.64 0.68 4.83
C THR A 125 -16.83 0.27 6.07
N THR A 126 -16.00 -0.77 5.95
CA THR A 126 -15.15 -1.20 7.06
C THR A 126 -13.89 -0.38 7.13
N GLN A 127 -13.45 -0.10 8.34
CA GLN A 127 -12.16 0.51 8.66
C GLN A 127 -11.04 -0.55 8.81
N GLN A 128 -11.33 -1.81 8.45
CA GLN A 128 -10.35 -2.89 8.38
C GLN A 128 -10.50 -3.62 7.04
N VAL A 129 -9.60 -3.36 6.12
CA VAL A 129 -9.64 -3.84 4.74
C VAL A 129 -8.62 -4.95 4.54
N GLN A 130 -9.02 -6.03 3.86
CA GLN A 130 -8.15 -7.16 3.50
C GLN A 130 -7.62 -6.96 2.08
N LEU A 131 -6.31 -7.12 1.90
CA LEU A 131 -5.63 -6.93 0.63
C LEU A 131 -4.91 -8.23 0.23
N LYS A 132 -5.26 -8.77 -0.93
CA LYS A 132 -4.61 -9.94 -1.53
C LYS A 132 -3.61 -9.46 -2.57
N VAL A 133 -2.33 -9.68 -2.30
CA VAL A 133 -1.24 -9.37 -3.23
C VAL A 133 -0.52 -10.65 -3.65
N LYS A 134 0.33 -10.59 -4.68
CA LYS A 134 1.12 -11.76 -5.11
C LYS A 134 1.98 -12.35 -4.00
N GLY A 135 2.48 -11.52 -3.08
CA GLY A 135 3.33 -11.92 -1.95
C GLY A 135 2.58 -12.50 -0.75
N GLY A 136 1.24 -12.44 -0.72
CA GLY A 136 0.43 -12.97 0.38
C GLY A 136 -0.76 -12.10 0.75
N ASP A 137 -1.30 -12.31 1.93
CA ASP A 137 -2.44 -11.58 2.45
C ASP A 137 -1.97 -10.52 3.46
N LEU A 138 -2.45 -9.29 3.27
CA LEU A 138 -2.21 -8.15 4.14
C LEU A 138 -3.54 -7.56 4.60
N SER A 139 -3.52 -6.79 5.67
CA SER A 139 -4.67 -5.98 6.05
C SER A 139 -4.24 -4.57 6.43
N VAL A 140 -5.14 -3.61 6.22
CA VAL A 140 -4.96 -2.23 6.64
C VAL A 140 -6.14 -1.84 7.51
N SER A 141 -5.83 -1.32 8.68
CA SER A 141 -6.82 -0.71 9.59
C SER A 141 -6.55 0.77 9.75
N PHE A 142 -7.59 1.56 9.97
CA PHE A 142 -7.50 3.01 10.15
C PHE A 142 -8.73 3.54 10.89
N ASP A 143 -8.60 4.74 11.44
CA ASP A 143 -9.72 5.57 11.84
C ASP A 143 -9.98 6.61 10.74
N GLU A 144 -11.25 6.94 10.50
CA GLU A 144 -11.65 7.99 9.56
C GLU A 144 -12.59 8.98 10.24
N ASN A 145 -12.25 10.25 10.14
CA ASN A 145 -13.10 11.34 10.57
C ASN A 145 -12.96 12.52 9.59
N GLU A 146 -14.09 13.00 9.05
CA GLU A 146 -14.16 14.14 8.12
C GLU A 146 -13.19 14.02 6.92
N ASN A 147 -13.02 12.80 6.40
CA ASN A 147 -12.10 12.43 5.32
C ASN A 147 -10.61 12.49 5.68
N ILE A 148 -10.27 12.57 6.94
CA ILE A 148 -8.91 12.43 7.45
C ILE A 148 -8.76 11.01 7.97
N TYR A 149 -7.74 10.31 7.49
CA TYR A 149 -7.41 8.95 7.89
C TYR A 149 -6.21 8.97 8.83
N THR A 150 -6.42 8.45 10.04
CA THR A 150 -5.44 8.44 11.13
C THR A 150 -5.32 7.05 11.72
N ASN A 151 -4.36 6.83 12.62
CA ASN A 151 -4.13 5.52 13.24
C ASN A 151 -4.07 4.40 12.20
N ILE A 152 -3.39 4.68 11.10
CA ILE A 152 -3.30 3.74 9.97
C ILE A 152 -2.25 2.68 10.31
N TYR A 153 -2.65 1.41 10.27
CA TYR A 153 -1.77 0.28 10.50
C TYR A 153 -1.81 -0.68 9.32
N LEU A 154 -0.64 -0.93 8.74
CA LEU A 154 -0.43 -2.04 7.82
C LEU A 154 -0.09 -3.29 8.63
N ASN A 155 -0.84 -4.37 8.43
CA ASN A 155 -0.69 -5.60 9.16
C ASN A 155 -0.39 -6.76 8.21
N GLY A 156 0.59 -7.57 8.55
CA GLY A 156 0.94 -8.75 7.76
C GLY A 156 1.97 -9.63 8.44
N PRO A 157 2.19 -10.85 7.93
CA PRO A 157 3.20 -11.74 8.44
C PRO A 157 4.60 -11.25 8.05
N ALA A 158 5.58 -11.46 8.92
CA ALA A 158 6.99 -11.31 8.62
C ALA A 158 7.73 -12.60 8.97
N VAL A 159 8.41 -13.18 8.00
CA VAL A 159 9.14 -14.42 8.16
C VAL A 159 10.63 -14.20 7.87
N GLN A 160 11.49 -14.59 8.80
CA GLN A 160 12.93 -14.57 8.57
C GLN A 160 13.28 -15.64 7.53
N VAL A 161 13.75 -15.23 6.35
CA VAL A 161 14.10 -16.14 5.25
C VAL A 161 15.55 -16.61 5.29
N PHE A 162 16.48 -15.78 5.83
CA PHE A 162 17.87 -16.16 6.07
C PHE A 162 18.52 -15.26 7.13
N LYS A 163 19.64 -15.70 7.69
CA LYS A 163 20.57 -14.92 8.51
C LYS A 163 21.96 -15.05 7.91
N SER A 164 22.72 -13.97 7.83
CA SER A 164 24.09 -13.93 7.35
C SER A 164 24.94 -13.00 8.20
N GLU A 165 26.23 -13.28 8.26
CA GLU A 165 27.24 -12.44 8.89
C GLU A 165 28.32 -12.15 7.85
N PHE A 166 28.78 -10.89 7.76
CA PHE A 166 29.87 -10.47 6.88
C PHE A 166 30.79 -9.50 7.60
N LEU A 167 32.08 -9.58 7.29
CA LEU A 167 33.05 -8.66 7.83
C LEU A 167 32.98 -7.34 7.05
N CYS A 168 32.83 -6.24 7.78
CA CYS A 168 33.01 -4.89 7.22
C CYS A 168 34.48 -4.50 7.41
N GLU A 169 35.25 -4.44 6.34
CA GLU A 169 36.57 -3.81 6.36
C GLU A 169 36.38 -2.29 6.25
N HIS A 170 37.01 -1.55 7.17
CA HIS A 170 37.00 -0.09 7.25
C HIS A 170 38.11 0.52 6.43
#